data_81675460d52bd8b4d37a1d524d62a7ba
#
_entry.id   81675460d52bd8b4d37a1d524d62a7ba
#
_cell.length_a   1.000
_cell.length_b   1.000
_cell.length_c   1.000
_cell.angle_alpha   90.00
_cell.angle_beta   90.00
_cell.angle_gamma   90.00
#
_symmetry.space_group_name_H-M   'P 1'
#
loop_
_entity.id
_entity.type
_entity.pdbx_description
1 polymer ?
#
loop_
_entity_poly.entity_id
_entity_poly.type
_entity_poly.pdbx_seq_one_letter_code
_entity_poly.pdbx_strand_id
1 'polypeptide(L)'
;GSYTYKLYDYLRADLDGKPRPIHTWHGERNLAFERKASWVHDHIVQQPRIVRQGETWAEYIVGESDMLYFSLRRLEFETSVEDNTNGRFHVLTLVDGERIRIRSIEHPERYFDAEFMDMVVVPADMGRYVIENLRTEPICVHKTMLKDGFDAE
;
A
#
# COMPACT_ATOMS: atom_id res chain seq x y z
N GLY A 1 -18.87 -1.17 14.04
CA GLY A 1 -18.35 -1.99 12.96
C GLY A 1 -19.28 -1.96 11.75
N SER A 2 -18.74 -2.18 10.57
CA SER A 2 -19.53 -2.20 9.34
C SER A 2 -20.34 -3.48 9.26
N TYR A 3 -21.61 -3.38 8.88
CA TYR A 3 -22.46 -4.53 8.57
C TYR A 3 -22.24 -4.96 7.12
N THR A 4 -21.99 -6.24 6.90
CA THR A 4 -21.74 -6.78 5.55
C THR A 4 -22.88 -7.69 5.13
N TYR A 5 -23.51 -7.39 4.00
CA TYR A 5 -24.50 -8.27 3.37
C TYR A 5 -23.81 -9.27 2.46
N LYS A 6 -24.04 -10.57 2.71
CA LYS A 6 -23.47 -11.66 1.92
C LYS A 6 -24.40 -12.05 0.80
N LEU A 7 -23.95 -11.95 -0.43
CA LEU A 7 -24.64 -12.45 -1.61
C LEU A 7 -24.29 -13.91 -1.89
N TYR A 8 -23.10 -14.34 -1.46
CA TYR A 8 -22.60 -15.70 -1.59
C TYR A 8 -21.66 -16.04 -0.44
N ASP A 9 -21.66 -17.27 0.08
CA ASP A 9 -20.84 -17.68 1.21
C ASP A 9 -20.25 -19.10 1.09
N TYR A 10 -20.07 -19.61 -0.13
CA TYR A 10 -19.44 -20.91 -0.41
C TYR A 10 -20.05 -22.09 0.35
N LEU A 11 -21.34 -22.03 0.69
CA LEU A 11 -22.06 -23.00 1.51
C LEU A 11 -21.39 -23.28 2.88
N ARG A 12 -20.62 -22.34 3.42
CA ARG A 12 -20.00 -22.51 4.73
C ARG A 12 -21.04 -22.66 5.82
N ALA A 13 -20.82 -23.64 6.68
CA ALA A 13 -21.69 -23.89 7.82
C ALA A 13 -21.42 -22.92 8.99
N ASP A 14 -22.44 -22.66 9.80
CA ASP A 14 -22.33 -22.05 11.11
C ASP A 14 -21.93 -23.07 12.19
N LEU A 15 -21.98 -22.67 13.47
CA LEU A 15 -21.66 -23.52 14.60
C LEU A 15 -22.64 -24.68 14.78
N ASP A 16 -23.86 -24.57 14.25
CA ASP A 16 -24.90 -25.60 14.30
C ASP A 16 -24.86 -26.53 13.07
N GLY A 17 -23.85 -26.38 12.20
CA GLY A 17 -23.68 -27.19 11.00
C GLY A 17 -24.66 -26.84 9.86
N LYS A 18 -25.40 -25.75 9.97
CA LYS A 18 -26.30 -25.26 8.93
C LYS A 18 -25.59 -24.25 8.01
N PRO A 19 -25.95 -24.17 6.73
CA PRO A 19 -25.45 -23.12 5.87
C PRO A 19 -25.71 -21.73 6.47
N ARG A 20 -24.69 -20.88 6.50
CA ARG A 20 -24.85 -19.51 7.00
C ARG A 20 -25.83 -18.72 6.12
N PRO A 21 -26.65 -17.83 6.70
CA PRO A 21 -27.61 -17.07 5.93
C PRO A 21 -26.92 -16.15 4.92
N ILE A 22 -27.49 -16.08 3.72
CA ILE A 22 -27.16 -15.09 2.70
C ILE A 22 -28.23 -14.00 2.70
N HIS A 23 -27.86 -12.81 2.25
CA HIS A 23 -28.68 -11.60 2.37
C HIS A 23 -28.98 -10.99 0.99
N THR A 24 -29.43 -11.83 0.03
CA THR A 24 -29.63 -11.42 -1.37
C THR A 24 -30.47 -10.17 -1.50
N TRP A 25 -31.63 -10.15 -0.87
CA TRP A 25 -32.55 -8.99 -0.94
C TRP A 25 -31.92 -7.69 -0.39
N HIS A 26 -31.22 -7.75 0.75
CA HIS A 26 -30.55 -6.58 1.30
C HIS A 26 -29.31 -6.19 0.48
N GLY A 27 -28.58 -7.17 -0.01
CA GLY A 27 -27.40 -6.95 -0.84
C GLY A 27 -27.77 -6.26 -2.15
N GLU A 28 -28.79 -6.74 -2.86
CA GLU A 28 -29.26 -6.15 -4.11
C GLU A 28 -29.67 -4.68 -3.95
N ARG A 29 -30.32 -4.32 -2.84
CA ARG A 29 -30.72 -2.92 -2.56
C ARG A 29 -29.55 -1.99 -2.24
N ASN A 30 -28.39 -2.53 -1.93
CA ASN A 30 -27.18 -1.77 -1.66
C ASN A 30 -26.19 -1.78 -2.83
N LEU A 31 -26.51 -2.47 -3.93
CA LEU A 31 -25.67 -2.45 -5.13
C LEU A 31 -25.93 -1.19 -5.96
N ALA A 32 -24.87 -0.53 -6.35
CA ALA A 32 -24.90 0.58 -7.29
C ALA A 32 -24.77 0.00 -8.72
N PHE A 33 -25.90 -0.42 -9.31
CA PHE A 33 -25.93 -1.12 -10.60
C PHE A 33 -25.42 -0.29 -11.79
N GLU A 34 -25.38 1.03 -11.63
CA GLU A 34 -24.79 1.96 -12.59
C GLU A 34 -23.26 1.87 -12.64
N ARG A 35 -22.61 1.37 -11.58
CA ARG A 35 -21.15 1.23 -11.49
C ARG A 35 -20.66 -0.03 -12.18
N LYS A 36 -20.84 -0.07 -13.50
CA LYS A 36 -20.37 -1.15 -14.36
C LYS A 36 -18.85 -1.09 -14.57
N ALA A 37 -18.28 -2.04 -15.31
CA ALA A 37 -16.86 -2.14 -15.57
C ALA A 37 -16.28 -0.84 -16.18
N SER A 38 -16.98 -0.19 -17.08
CA SER A 38 -16.57 1.10 -17.66
C SER A 38 -16.44 2.18 -16.57
N TRP A 39 -17.45 2.29 -15.70
CA TRP A 39 -17.42 3.24 -14.61
C TRP A 39 -16.24 2.99 -13.66
N VAL A 40 -15.98 1.73 -13.32
CA VAL A 40 -14.84 1.35 -12.47
C VAL A 40 -13.52 1.74 -13.14
N HIS A 41 -13.39 1.46 -14.44
CA HIS A 41 -12.20 1.83 -15.20
C HIS A 41 -11.97 3.34 -15.22
N ASP A 42 -13.03 4.12 -15.41
CA ASP A 42 -12.93 5.58 -15.58
C ASP A 42 -12.75 6.34 -14.25
N HIS A 43 -13.18 5.74 -13.10
CA HIS A 43 -13.23 6.45 -11.82
C HIS A 43 -12.35 5.83 -10.71
N ILE A 44 -12.01 4.54 -10.82
CA ILE A 44 -11.30 3.84 -9.75
C ILE A 44 -9.93 3.35 -10.19
N VAL A 45 -9.82 2.84 -11.42
CA VAL A 45 -8.54 2.34 -11.93
C VAL A 45 -7.60 3.51 -12.15
N GLN A 46 -6.53 3.54 -11.40
CA GLN A 46 -5.52 4.59 -11.51
C GLN A 46 -4.36 4.14 -12.41
N GLN A 47 -3.88 5.06 -13.24
CA GLN A 47 -2.67 4.85 -14.02
C GLN A 47 -1.46 5.28 -13.19
N PRO A 48 -0.40 4.47 -13.09
CA PRO A 48 0.82 4.85 -12.39
C PRO A 48 1.38 6.17 -12.94
N ARG A 49 1.73 7.09 -12.02
CA ARG A 49 2.29 8.39 -12.37
C ARG A 49 3.62 8.58 -11.66
N ILE A 50 4.69 8.81 -12.43
CA ILE A 50 6.03 9.08 -11.88
C ILE A 50 5.99 10.37 -11.05
N VAL A 51 6.53 10.31 -9.84
CA VAL A 51 6.66 11.45 -8.91
C VAL A 51 8.10 11.94 -8.88
N ARG A 52 9.03 11.00 -8.83
CA ARG A 52 10.47 11.26 -8.88
C ARG A 52 11.19 10.06 -9.46
N GLN A 53 12.36 10.30 -10.03
CA GLN A 53 13.18 9.23 -10.63
C GLN A 53 14.66 9.62 -10.60
N GLY A 54 15.51 8.63 -10.66
CA GLY A 54 16.95 8.74 -10.86
C GLY A 54 17.39 7.86 -12.02
N GLU A 55 18.65 7.58 -12.12
CA GLU A 55 19.23 6.79 -13.20
C GLU A 55 18.79 5.32 -13.14
N THR A 56 18.74 4.73 -11.93
CA THR A 56 18.43 3.31 -11.71
C THR A 56 17.23 3.08 -10.79
N TRP A 57 16.39 4.10 -10.60
CA TRP A 57 15.21 4.00 -9.75
C TRP A 57 14.10 4.95 -10.18
N ALA A 58 12.87 4.58 -9.85
CA ALA A 58 11.70 5.42 -10.04
C ALA A 58 10.68 5.22 -8.92
N GLU A 59 9.97 6.31 -8.58
CA GLU A 59 8.84 6.30 -7.66
C GLU A 59 7.57 6.71 -8.39
N TYR A 60 6.53 5.91 -8.23
CA TYR A 60 5.22 6.12 -8.84
C TYR A 60 4.15 6.30 -7.76
N ILE A 61 3.18 7.17 -8.01
CA ILE A 61 1.88 7.07 -7.34
C ILE A 61 1.10 5.98 -8.07
N VAL A 62 0.63 4.99 -7.33
CA VAL A 62 -0.17 3.87 -7.85
C VAL A 62 -1.57 3.80 -7.22
N GLY A 63 -1.78 4.51 -6.10
CA GLY A 63 -3.08 4.60 -5.45
C GLY A 63 -3.21 5.89 -4.66
N GLU A 64 -4.03 6.83 -5.16
CA GLU A 64 -4.33 8.09 -4.49
C GLU A 64 -5.72 8.56 -4.90
N SER A 65 -6.57 8.86 -3.95
CA SER A 65 -7.93 9.34 -4.17
C SER A 65 -8.24 10.51 -3.24
N ASP A 66 -9.03 11.48 -3.70
CA ASP A 66 -9.43 12.62 -2.88
C ASP A 66 -10.20 12.23 -1.63
N MET A 67 -10.82 11.06 -1.63
CA MET A 67 -11.54 10.51 -0.48
C MET A 67 -10.64 9.79 0.55
N LEU A 68 -9.35 9.60 0.24
CA LEU A 68 -8.40 8.87 1.09
C LEU A 68 -7.35 9.82 1.66
N TYR A 69 -6.96 9.59 2.89
CA TYR A 69 -5.94 10.37 3.61
C TYR A 69 -4.51 9.96 3.26
N PHE A 70 -4.34 8.84 2.59
CA PHE A 70 -3.04 8.27 2.27
C PHE A 70 -2.82 8.18 0.75
N SER A 71 -1.56 8.13 0.39
CA SER A 71 -1.07 7.81 -0.95
C SER A 71 -0.32 6.48 -0.89
N LEU A 72 -0.61 5.60 -1.85
CA LEU A 72 0.17 4.41 -2.09
C LEU A 72 1.15 4.69 -3.22
N ARG A 73 2.43 4.53 -2.94
CA ARG A 73 3.52 4.69 -3.89
C ARG A 73 4.24 3.38 -4.13
N ARG A 74 4.85 3.28 -5.30
CA ARG A 74 5.68 2.16 -5.71
C ARG A 74 7.07 2.67 -6.04
N LEU A 75 8.07 2.12 -5.37
CA LEU A 75 9.49 2.36 -5.57
C LEU A 75 10.07 1.17 -6.32
N GLU A 76 10.62 1.39 -7.49
CA GLU A 76 11.35 0.39 -8.28
C GLU A 76 12.81 0.82 -8.36
N PHE A 77 13.75 -0.03 -7.99
CA PHE A 77 15.17 0.31 -7.99
C PHE A 77 16.07 -0.92 -8.04
N GLU A 78 17.30 -0.71 -8.54
CA GLU A 78 18.33 -1.75 -8.65
C GLU A 78 19.15 -1.87 -7.37
N THR A 79 19.69 -0.76 -6.86
CA THR A 79 20.64 -0.77 -5.74
C THR A 79 20.09 -0.11 -4.49
N SER A 80 19.68 1.14 -4.57
CA SER A 80 19.15 1.87 -3.41
C SER A 80 18.35 3.08 -3.83
N VAL A 81 17.49 3.54 -2.91
CA VAL A 81 16.77 4.79 -3.03
C VAL A 81 16.77 5.52 -1.68
N GLU A 82 17.07 6.82 -1.72
CA GLU A 82 16.94 7.67 -0.54
C GLU A 82 15.52 8.24 -0.43
N ASP A 83 15.06 8.38 0.82
CA ASP A 83 13.78 9.00 1.12
C ASP A 83 13.87 9.81 2.43
N ASN A 84 12.82 10.56 2.72
CA ASN A 84 12.71 11.36 3.93
C ASN A 84 11.29 11.29 4.47
N THR A 85 11.13 11.02 5.74
CA THR A 85 9.83 10.97 6.39
C THR A 85 9.15 12.35 6.45
N ASN A 86 9.90 13.44 6.43
CA ASN A 86 9.38 14.80 6.53
C ASN A 86 8.43 14.99 7.73
N GLY A 87 8.75 14.32 8.85
CA GLY A 87 7.92 14.36 10.07
C GLY A 87 6.65 13.51 10.02
N ARG A 88 6.49 12.62 9.03
CA ARG A 88 5.36 11.70 8.90
C ARG A 88 5.86 10.27 8.77
N PHE A 89 5.17 9.31 9.35
CA PHE A 89 5.58 7.91 9.23
C PHE A 89 5.35 7.38 7.81
N HIS A 90 6.19 6.44 7.39
CA HIS A 90 5.97 5.65 6.18
C HIS A 90 5.74 4.18 6.55
N VAL A 91 4.93 3.48 5.77
CA VAL A 91 4.80 2.02 5.84
C VAL A 91 5.39 1.45 4.57
N LEU A 92 6.44 0.65 4.71
CA LEU A 92 7.15 0.03 3.59
C LEU A 92 6.83 -1.47 3.55
N THR A 93 6.60 -2.01 2.35
CA THR A 93 6.43 -3.45 2.13
C THR A 93 7.25 -3.86 0.91
N LEU A 94 8.16 -4.81 1.06
CA LEU A 94 8.86 -5.42 -0.07
C LEU A 94 7.91 -6.35 -0.82
N VAL A 95 7.47 -5.94 -2.02
CA VAL A 95 6.47 -6.68 -2.81
C VAL A 95 7.07 -7.44 -3.99
N ASP A 96 8.30 -7.13 -4.35
CA ASP A 96 9.09 -7.91 -5.31
C ASP A 96 10.57 -7.80 -4.94
N GLY A 97 11.26 -8.92 -4.84
CA GLY A 97 12.62 -9.05 -4.36
C GLY A 97 12.72 -9.92 -3.11
N GLU A 98 13.94 -10.17 -2.62
CA GLU A 98 14.18 -11.08 -1.51
C GLU A 98 14.42 -10.38 -0.17
N ARG A 99 15.28 -9.34 -0.19
CA ARG A 99 15.72 -8.69 1.05
C ARG A 99 16.19 -7.26 0.83
N ILE A 100 15.77 -6.38 1.72
CA ILE A 100 16.16 -4.97 1.76
C ILE A 100 16.70 -4.60 3.14
N ARG A 101 17.47 -3.50 3.19
CA ARG A 101 17.83 -2.81 4.43
C ARG A 101 17.28 -1.39 4.41
N ILE A 102 16.60 -1.02 5.47
CA ILE A 102 16.13 0.34 5.72
C ILE A 102 17.06 0.92 6.78
N ARG A 103 17.81 1.98 6.44
CA ARG A 103 18.86 2.51 7.31
C ARG A 103 18.77 4.03 7.42
N SER A 104 18.89 4.56 8.64
CA SER A 104 19.00 6.01 8.86
C SER A 104 20.28 6.55 8.22
N ILE A 105 20.18 7.70 7.55
CA ILE A 105 21.37 8.39 7.00
C ILE A 105 22.11 9.14 8.11
N GLU A 106 21.38 9.73 9.07
CA GLU A 106 21.98 10.47 10.18
C GLU A 106 22.54 9.54 11.26
N HIS A 107 21.96 8.35 11.41
CA HIS A 107 22.34 7.34 12.39
C HIS A 107 22.52 5.98 11.72
N PRO A 108 23.63 5.73 10.98
CA PRO A 108 23.82 4.52 10.17
C PRO A 108 23.79 3.20 10.95
N GLU A 109 24.04 3.25 12.27
CA GLU A 109 23.92 2.10 13.16
C GLU A 109 22.45 1.67 13.39
N ARG A 110 21.49 2.55 13.07
CA ARG A 110 20.06 2.27 13.15
C ARG A 110 19.56 1.78 11.80
N TYR A 111 19.38 0.49 11.70
CA TYR A 111 18.85 -0.14 10.50
C TYR A 111 17.94 -1.32 10.85
N PHE A 112 17.15 -1.72 9.88
CA PHE A 112 16.30 -2.91 9.92
C PHE A 112 16.36 -3.63 8.57
N ASP A 113 16.59 -4.94 8.60
CA ASP A 113 16.54 -5.78 7.42
C ASP A 113 15.15 -6.39 7.30
N ALA A 114 14.53 -6.27 6.13
CA ALA A 114 13.21 -6.80 5.82
C ALA A 114 13.28 -7.77 4.64
N GLU A 115 12.42 -8.79 4.67
CA GLU A 115 12.29 -9.80 3.63
C GLU A 115 10.99 -9.61 2.83
N PHE A 116 10.81 -10.44 1.80
CA PHE A 116 9.61 -10.41 0.97
C PHE A 116 8.33 -10.44 1.80
N MET A 117 7.42 -9.50 1.54
CA MET A 117 6.13 -9.28 2.23
C MET A 117 6.22 -8.81 3.69
N ASP A 118 7.41 -8.55 4.21
CA ASP A 118 7.52 -7.85 5.50
C ASP A 118 6.96 -6.44 5.39
N MET A 119 6.22 -6.03 6.41
CA MET A 119 5.66 -4.70 6.55
C MET A 119 6.39 -3.94 7.66
N VAL A 120 7.08 -2.87 7.30
CA VAL A 120 7.92 -2.09 8.20
C VAL A 120 7.38 -0.68 8.34
N VAL A 121 7.18 -0.23 9.57
CA VAL A 121 6.86 1.17 9.88
C VAL A 121 8.15 1.95 10.08
N VAL A 122 8.40 2.93 9.23
CA VAL A 122 9.46 3.92 9.40
C VAL A 122 8.86 5.09 10.19
N PRO A 123 9.32 5.35 11.42
CA PRO A 123 8.74 6.37 12.28
C PRO A 123 8.99 7.78 11.75
N ALA A 124 8.13 8.72 12.14
CA ALA A 124 8.17 10.10 11.65
C ALA A 124 9.48 10.85 11.95
N ASP A 125 10.13 10.52 13.05
CA ASP A 125 11.42 11.11 13.49
C ASP A 125 12.66 10.45 12.88
N MET A 126 12.48 9.45 11.99
CA MET A 126 13.60 8.84 11.27
C MET A 126 14.35 9.87 10.39
N GLY A 127 13.65 10.88 9.87
CA GLY A 127 14.22 11.86 8.97
C GLY A 127 14.65 11.24 7.64
N ARG A 128 15.88 11.51 7.21
CA ARG A 128 16.44 10.93 5.98
C ARG A 128 16.85 9.47 6.21
N TYR A 129 16.46 8.62 5.28
CA TYR A 129 16.82 7.20 5.30
C TYR A 129 17.06 6.68 3.88
N VAL A 130 17.73 5.54 3.77
CA VAL A 130 17.98 4.84 2.53
C VAL A 130 17.36 3.44 2.60
N ILE A 131 16.76 3.00 1.50
CA ILE A 131 16.34 1.62 1.29
C ILE A 131 17.37 1.00 0.35
N GLU A 132 18.08 0.00 0.82
CA GLU A 132 19.16 -0.68 0.10
C GLU A 132 18.67 -2.06 -0.34
N ASN A 133 18.85 -2.39 -1.60
CA ASN A 133 18.67 -3.74 -2.12
C ASN A 133 19.88 -4.59 -1.70
N LEU A 134 19.67 -5.67 -0.97
CA LEU A 134 20.73 -6.57 -0.53
C LEU A 134 20.98 -7.72 -1.50
N ARG A 135 20.40 -7.66 -2.70
CA ARG A 135 20.55 -8.60 -3.80
C ARG A 135 20.86 -7.86 -5.10
N THR A 136 20.95 -8.60 -6.19
CA THR A 136 21.38 -8.08 -7.50
C THR A 136 20.23 -7.78 -8.45
N GLU A 137 19.11 -8.46 -8.29
CA GLU A 137 17.94 -8.25 -9.15
C GLU A 137 17.19 -6.98 -8.75
N PRO A 138 16.63 -6.21 -9.70
CA PRO A 138 15.79 -5.07 -9.38
C PRO A 138 14.63 -5.46 -8.46
N ILE A 139 14.24 -4.57 -7.60
CA ILE A 139 13.19 -4.82 -6.59
C ILE A 139 12.08 -3.78 -6.64
N CYS A 140 10.96 -4.13 -6.02
CA CYS A 140 9.82 -3.25 -5.85
C CYS A 140 9.41 -3.15 -4.38
N VAL A 141 9.32 -1.93 -3.88
CA VAL A 141 8.83 -1.62 -2.53
C VAL A 141 7.59 -0.76 -2.63
N HIS A 142 6.50 -1.17 -2.00
CA HIS A 142 5.36 -0.31 -1.78
C HIS A 142 5.59 0.58 -0.56
N LYS A 143 5.28 1.88 -0.72
CA LYS A 143 5.31 2.87 0.35
C LYS A 143 3.92 3.46 0.52
N THR A 144 3.32 3.27 1.69
CA THR A 144 2.11 3.98 2.09
C THR A 144 2.49 5.14 3.00
N MET A 145 1.98 6.33 2.71
CA MET A 145 2.25 7.54 3.46
C MET A 145 1.01 8.45 3.50
N LEU A 146 0.97 9.38 4.43
CA LEU A 146 -0.06 10.42 4.43
C LEU A 146 0.11 11.30 3.20
N LYS A 147 -1.00 11.74 2.61
CA LYS A 147 -0.99 12.70 1.49
C LYS A 147 -0.41 14.04 1.91
N ASP A 148 0.23 14.73 0.95
CA ASP A 148 0.63 16.11 1.15
C ASP A 148 -0.60 17.01 1.38
N GLY A 149 -0.48 17.96 2.29
CA GLY A 149 -1.60 18.85 2.66
C GLY A 149 -2.58 18.25 3.68
N PHE A 150 -2.34 17.04 4.17
CA PHE A 150 -3.08 16.45 5.27
C PHE A 150 -2.28 16.60 6.56
N ASP A 151 -2.42 17.75 7.20
CA ASP A 151 -1.89 17.98 8.54
C ASP A 151 -3.00 17.64 9.54
N ALA A 152 -2.71 16.75 10.48
CA ALA A 152 -3.61 16.51 11.60
C ALA A 152 -3.61 17.79 12.47
N GLU A 153 -4.77 18.44 12.54
CA GLU A 153 -5.01 19.51 13.53
C GLU A 153 -4.95 18.96 14.95
#